data_c2339257bb27451df1fd5ff8bb59857d
#
_entry.id   c2339257bb27451df1fd5ff8bb59857d
#
_cell.length_a   1.000
_cell.length_b   1.000
_cell.length_c   1.000
_cell.angle_alpha   90.00
_cell.angle_beta   90.00
_cell.angle_gamma   90.00
#
_symmetry.space_group_name_H-M   'P 1'
#
loop_
_entity.id
_entity.type
_entity.pdbx_description
1 polymer ?
#
loop_
_entity_poly.entity_id
_entity_poly.type
_entity_poly.pdbx_seq_one_letter_code
_entity_poly.pdbx_strand_id
1 'polypeptide(L)'
;MKKLILLVALTTTCTFTFAQAGSSFGIKGGLNYNANGDYFESIGETVEDPTRNIGYHIGLFGKIGNSLYFRPELVYTSTKSEYDSGDFDMQKIDAPLLVGIKILGPISVFGGPSLQYILDSEFDGVSIETIENEFTVGVNFGASVSFEKFGIDVRYERGLSNNEATFLDNNGINLNDRIDTRPDQLILSLSLTF
;
A
#
# COMPACT_ATOMS: atom_id res chain seq x y z
N MET A 1 24.47 -19.88 -5.74
CA MET A 1 24.80 -19.50 -7.12
C MET A 1 23.60 -19.70 -8.06
N LYS A 2 22.95 -20.86 -8.14
CA LYS A 2 21.80 -21.12 -9.05
C LYS A 2 20.63 -20.13 -8.84
N LYS A 3 20.29 -19.78 -7.59
CA LYS A 3 19.23 -18.81 -7.27
C LYS A 3 19.57 -17.38 -7.72
N LEU A 4 20.84 -16.98 -7.64
CA LEU A 4 21.32 -15.68 -8.11
C LEU A 4 21.26 -15.59 -9.64
N ILE A 5 21.65 -16.65 -10.35
CA ILE A 5 21.57 -16.74 -11.81
C ILE A 5 20.11 -16.65 -12.26
N LEU A 6 19.19 -17.32 -11.56
CA LEU A 6 17.77 -17.28 -11.85
C LEU A 6 17.19 -15.86 -11.64
N LEU A 7 17.60 -15.17 -10.57
CA LEU A 7 17.21 -13.78 -10.30
C LEU A 7 17.71 -12.82 -11.39
N VAL A 8 18.99 -12.96 -11.78
CA VAL A 8 19.59 -12.16 -12.85
C VAL A 8 18.94 -12.46 -14.19
N ALA A 9 18.65 -13.74 -14.50
CA ALA A 9 17.93 -14.09 -15.73
C ALA A 9 16.51 -13.54 -15.75
N LEU A 10 15.80 -13.56 -14.62
CA LEU A 10 14.45 -13.00 -14.49
C LEU A 10 14.45 -11.48 -14.65
N THR A 11 15.40 -10.78 -14.03
CA THR A 11 15.53 -9.32 -14.18
C THR A 11 15.91 -8.93 -15.61
N THR A 12 16.79 -9.70 -16.27
CA THR A 12 17.21 -9.46 -17.65
C THR A 12 16.06 -9.70 -18.64
N THR A 13 15.24 -10.73 -18.45
CA THR A 13 14.05 -10.96 -19.27
C THR A 13 13.00 -9.87 -19.09
N CYS A 14 12.81 -9.34 -17.89
CA CYS A 14 11.92 -8.19 -17.66
C CYS A 14 12.35 -6.94 -18.43
N THR A 15 13.65 -6.64 -18.54
CA THR A 15 14.14 -5.45 -19.24
C THR A 15 13.89 -5.49 -20.76
N PHE A 16 13.90 -6.67 -21.38
CA PHE A 16 13.63 -6.79 -22.83
C PHE A 16 12.16 -6.62 -23.21
N THR A 17 11.22 -6.87 -22.30
CA THR A 17 9.79 -6.68 -22.56
C THR A 17 9.35 -5.22 -22.57
N PHE A 18 10.11 -4.32 -21.95
CA PHE A 18 9.80 -2.88 -21.94
C PHE A 18 10.22 -2.15 -23.23
N ALA A 19 10.94 -2.79 -24.14
CA ALA A 19 11.38 -2.19 -25.41
C ALA A 19 10.29 -2.11 -26.49
N GLN A 20 9.07 -2.61 -26.21
CA GLN A 20 7.96 -2.54 -27.17
C GLN A 20 7.21 -1.21 -27.07
N ALA A 21 6.73 -0.70 -28.19
CA ALA A 21 6.02 0.57 -28.29
C ALA A 21 4.86 0.67 -27.28
N GLY A 22 4.93 1.69 -26.40
CA GLY A 22 3.92 1.95 -25.38
C GLY A 22 4.27 1.48 -23.97
N SER A 23 5.48 0.99 -23.74
CA SER A 23 5.97 0.65 -22.40
C SER A 23 6.82 1.78 -21.83
N SER A 24 6.71 2.02 -20.55
CA SER A 24 7.50 3.00 -19.82
C SER A 24 7.67 2.56 -18.37
N PHE A 25 8.62 3.16 -17.67
CA PHE A 25 8.80 2.97 -16.24
C PHE A 25 9.02 4.34 -15.56
N GLY A 26 8.85 4.39 -14.25
CA GLY A 26 9.01 5.64 -13.54
C GLY A 26 9.09 5.46 -12.04
N ILE A 27 9.26 6.59 -11.38
CA ILE A 27 9.20 6.72 -9.92
C ILE A 27 7.94 7.47 -9.52
N LYS A 28 7.47 7.20 -8.34
CA LYS A 28 6.32 7.91 -7.75
C LYS A 28 6.52 8.14 -6.27
N GLY A 29 5.84 9.14 -5.74
CA GLY A 29 5.80 9.41 -4.32
C GLY A 29 4.65 10.34 -4.00
N GLY A 30 4.25 10.39 -2.74
CA GLY A 30 3.13 11.23 -2.35
C GLY A 30 2.69 11.03 -0.91
N LEU A 31 1.46 11.42 -0.64
CA LEU A 31 0.85 11.42 0.67
C LEU A 31 -0.34 10.45 0.72
N ASN A 32 -0.50 9.85 1.88
CA ASN A 32 -1.60 8.96 2.21
C ASN A 32 -2.41 9.59 3.33
N TYR A 33 -3.69 9.80 3.12
CA TYR A 33 -4.64 10.17 4.16
C TYR A 33 -5.39 8.90 4.55
N ASN A 34 -5.01 8.30 5.66
CA ASN A 34 -5.41 6.95 6.04
C ASN A 34 -5.99 6.86 7.43
N ALA A 35 -6.83 5.84 7.65
CA ALA A 35 -7.11 5.21 8.92
C ALA A 35 -6.89 3.72 8.75
N ASN A 36 -6.35 3.07 9.77
CA ASN A 36 -6.46 1.62 9.89
C ASN A 36 -7.85 1.29 10.47
N GLY A 37 -8.21 0.00 10.56
CA GLY A 37 -9.51 -0.38 11.12
C GLY A 37 -9.66 -0.07 12.62
N ASP A 38 -10.77 -0.49 13.19
CA ASP A 38 -11.16 -0.17 14.56
C ASP A 38 -10.26 -0.84 15.59
N TYR A 39 -10.03 -0.16 16.71
CA TYR A 39 -9.39 -0.71 17.90
C TYR A 39 -10.47 -1.31 18.83
N PHE A 40 -10.26 -2.55 19.25
CA PHE A 40 -11.17 -3.28 20.16
C PHE A 40 -10.50 -3.52 21.51
N GLU A 41 -10.99 -2.86 22.54
CA GLU A 41 -10.56 -3.07 23.92
C GLU A 41 -11.37 -4.21 24.56
N SER A 42 -10.67 -5.25 25.06
CA SER A 42 -11.34 -6.46 25.62
C SER A 42 -11.99 -6.24 26.99
N ILE A 43 -11.58 -5.23 27.73
CA ILE A 43 -12.04 -4.95 29.13
C ILE A 43 -13.09 -3.83 29.14
N GLY A 44 -13.95 -3.73 28.20
CA GLY A 44 -14.99 -2.68 28.28
C GLY A 44 -15.94 -2.69 27.10
N GLU A 45 -15.75 -3.59 26.15
CA GLU A 45 -16.50 -3.63 24.89
C GLU A 45 -16.48 -2.26 24.16
N THR A 46 -15.41 -1.49 24.37
CA THR A 46 -15.24 -0.19 23.72
C THR A 46 -14.63 -0.40 22.33
N VAL A 47 -15.21 0.25 21.34
CA VAL A 47 -14.70 0.31 19.95
C VAL A 47 -14.28 1.74 19.70
N GLU A 48 -13.02 1.93 19.34
CA GLU A 48 -12.47 3.24 18.98
C GLU A 48 -12.24 3.32 17.48
N ASP A 49 -12.84 4.34 16.84
CA ASP A 49 -12.57 4.66 15.45
C ASP A 49 -11.31 5.52 15.37
N PRO A 50 -10.31 5.16 14.53
CA PRO A 50 -9.07 5.92 14.43
C PRO A 50 -9.29 7.29 13.80
N THR A 51 -8.58 8.29 14.31
CA THR A 51 -8.45 9.57 13.62
C THR A 51 -7.52 9.40 12.43
N ARG A 52 -7.97 9.85 11.25
CA ARG A 52 -7.18 9.78 10.01
C ARG A 52 -5.96 10.68 10.09
N ASN A 53 -4.82 10.15 9.74
CA ASN A 53 -3.55 10.87 9.75
C ASN A 53 -2.87 10.84 8.37
N ILE A 54 -1.80 11.61 8.23
CA ILE A 54 -1.06 11.74 6.98
C ILE A 54 0.18 10.84 7.02
N GLY A 55 0.23 9.86 6.12
CA GLY A 55 1.41 9.07 5.83
C GLY A 55 2.07 9.51 4.52
N TYR A 56 3.14 8.83 4.15
CA TYR A 56 3.83 9.05 2.87
C TYR A 56 4.15 7.72 2.18
N HIS A 57 4.38 7.81 0.88
CA HIS A 57 4.83 6.67 0.10
C HIS A 57 5.85 7.07 -0.95
N ILE A 58 6.70 6.11 -1.31
CA ILE A 58 7.64 6.23 -2.43
C ILE A 58 7.74 4.88 -3.13
N GLY A 59 7.85 4.88 -4.46
CA GLY A 59 7.90 3.62 -5.19
C GLY A 59 8.28 3.75 -6.65
N LEU A 60 8.29 2.59 -7.29
CA LEU A 60 8.56 2.41 -8.71
C LEU A 60 7.30 1.88 -9.39
N PHE A 61 7.14 2.18 -10.66
CA PHE A 61 6.09 1.60 -11.48
C PHE A 61 6.58 1.30 -12.89
N GLY A 62 6.02 0.26 -13.48
CA GLY A 62 6.06 0.01 -14.90
C GLY A 62 4.69 0.31 -15.51
N LYS A 63 4.65 0.68 -16.80
CA LYS A 63 3.42 0.84 -17.54
C LYS A 63 3.56 0.16 -18.89
N ILE A 64 2.62 -0.71 -19.24
CA ILE A 64 2.61 -1.50 -20.48
C ILE A 64 1.30 -1.23 -21.19
N GLY A 65 1.35 -0.67 -22.39
CA GLY A 65 0.18 -0.29 -23.16
C GLY A 65 -0.07 1.22 -23.20
N ASN A 66 -1.02 1.65 -24.04
CA ASN A 66 -1.33 3.06 -24.31
C ASN A 66 -2.73 3.47 -23.80
N SER A 67 -3.77 3.16 -24.57
CA SER A 67 -5.15 3.50 -24.20
C SER A 67 -5.70 2.57 -23.11
N LEU A 68 -5.49 1.28 -23.26
CA LEU A 68 -5.61 0.27 -22.21
C LEU A 68 -4.19 -0.08 -21.77
N TYR A 69 -3.92 -0.04 -20.47
CA TYR A 69 -2.60 -0.30 -19.94
C TYR A 69 -2.64 -1.14 -18.66
N PHE A 70 -1.57 -1.89 -18.45
CA PHE A 70 -1.26 -2.56 -17.21
C PHE A 70 -0.15 -1.79 -16.48
N ARG A 71 -0.32 -1.51 -15.18
CA ARG A 71 0.62 -0.74 -14.36
C ARG A 71 0.94 -1.49 -13.06
N PRO A 72 1.95 -2.39 -13.08
CA PRO A 72 2.51 -2.95 -11.86
C PRO A 72 3.32 -1.88 -11.11
N GLU A 73 3.20 -1.87 -9.79
CA GLU A 73 3.93 -0.95 -8.92
C GLU A 73 4.62 -1.72 -7.79
N LEU A 74 5.66 -1.12 -7.22
CA LEU A 74 6.28 -1.54 -5.97
C LEU A 74 6.48 -0.29 -5.12
N VAL A 75 5.80 -0.20 -4.00
CA VAL A 75 5.67 1.02 -3.21
C VAL A 75 5.98 0.72 -1.75
N TYR A 76 6.89 1.48 -1.16
CA TYR A 76 7.05 1.55 0.29
C TYR A 76 6.08 2.59 0.82
N THR A 77 5.33 2.22 1.84
CA THR A 77 4.31 3.05 2.48
C THR A 77 4.56 3.10 3.98
N SER A 78 4.54 4.30 4.55
CA SER A 78 4.53 4.54 5.99
C SER A 78 3.27 5.31 6.33
N THR A 79 2.47 4.75 7.22
CA THR A 79 1.18 5.32 7.65
C THR A 79 1.14 5.45 9.16
N LYS A 80 0.40 6.44 9.62
CA LYS A 80 0.14 6.67 11.03
C LYS A 80 -1.37 6.79 11.25
N SER A 81 -1.87 6.24 12.33
CA SER A 81 -3.25 6.39 12.79
C SER A 81 -3.23 6.76 14.27
N GLU A 82 -4.05 7.72 14.65
CA GLU A 82 -4.18 8.17 16.02
C GLU A 82 -5.46 7.60 16.61
N TYR A 83 -5.35 7.00 17.80
CA TYR A 83 -6.45 6.56 18.65
C TYR A 83 -6.39 7.30 19.98
N ASP A 84 -7.48 7.38 20.70
CA ASP A 84 -7.50 7.97 22.04
C ASP A 84 -6.56 7.21 23.00
N SER A 85 -6.35 5.91 22.75
CA SER A 85 -5.48 5.02 23.51
C SER A 85 -4.00 5.06 23.11
N GLY A 86 -3.63 5.70 21.99
CA GLY A 86 -2.24 5.80 21.51
C GLY A 86 -2.11 5.89 19.99
N ASP A 87 -0.89 6.07 19.54
CA ASP A 87 -0.56 6.17 18.10
C ASP A 87 -0.18 4.81 17.53
N PHE A 88 -0.74 4.48 16.36
CA PHE A 88 -0.38 3.29 15.59
C PHE A 88 0.39 3.68 14.33
N ASP A 89 1.65 3.26 14.27
CA ASP A 89 2.53 3.44 13.12
C ASP A 89 2.69 2.11 12.38
N MET A 90 2.56 2.12 11.05
CA MET A 90 2.72 0.93 10.22
C MET A 90 3.56 1.23 8.99
N GLN A 91 4.50 0.33 8.71
CA GLN A 91 5.34 0.33 7.53
C GLN A 91 5.05 -0.91 6.70
N LYS A 92 4.86 -0.73 5.39
CA LYS A 92 4.53 -1.84 4.50
C LYS A 92 5.13 -1.67 3.11
N ILE A 93 5.29 -2.78 2.41
CA ILE A 93 5.53 -2.81 0.96
C ILE A 93 4.25 -3.22 0.27
N ASP A 94 3.81 -2.38 -0.63
CA ASP A 94 2.64 -2.61 -1.46
C ASP A 94 3.09 -2.96 -2.89
N ALA A 95 2.44 -3.96 -3.49
CA ALA A 95 2.60 -4.35 -4.89
C ALA A 95 1.26 -4.26 -5.65
N PRO A 96 0.80 -3.06 -5.98
CA PRO A 96 -0.41 -2.87 -6.78
C PRO A 96 -0.25 -3.38 -8.21
N LEU A 97 -1.25 -4.11 -8.71
CA LEU A 97 -1.36 -4.61 -10.08
C LEU A 97 -2.54 -3.94 -10.76
N LEU A 98 -2.30 -2.77 -11.34
CA LEU A 98 -3.37 -1.90 -11.82
C LEU A 98 -3.62 -2.08 -13.32
N VAL A 99 -4.89 -2.10 -13.70
CA VAL A 99 -5.34 -1.98 -15.08
C VAL A 99 -6.02 -0.62 -15.23
N GLY A 100 -5.64 0.13 -16.24
CA GLY A 100 -6.19 1.44 -16.48
C GLY A 100 -6.56 1.69 -17.93
N ILE A 101 -7.46 2.64 -18.12
CA ILE A 101 -7.92 3.07 -19.43
C ILE A 101 -7.88 4.60 -19.53
N LYS A 102 -7.36 5.11 -20.63
CA LYS A 102 -7.45 6.53 -20.99
C LYS A 102 -8.87 6.86 -21.45
N ILE A 103 -9.49 7.81 -20.77
CA ILE A 103 -10.87 8.23 -21.10
C ILE A 103 -10.85 9.41 -22.07
N LEU A 104 -10.10 10.47 -21.73
CA LEU A 104 -10.04 11.70 -22.51
C LEU A 104 -8.72 12.42 -22.31
N GLY A 105 -7.97 12.63 -23.41
CA GLY A 105 -6.70 13.35 -23.39
C GLY A 105 -5.73 12.79 -22.34
N PRO A 106 -5.32 13.59 -21.34
CA PRO A 106 -4.40 13.16 -20.31
C PRO A 106 -5.05 12.33 -19.18
N ILE A 107 -6.39 12.22 -19.16
CA ILE A 107 -7.14 11.63 -18.05
C ILE A 107 -7.28 10.13 -18.24
N SER A 108 -7.00 9.39 -17.19
CA SER A 108 -7.18 7.93 -17.12
C SER A 108 -7.88 7.55 -15.82
N VAL A 109 -8.59 6.42 -15.84
CA VAL A 109 -9.05 5.74 -14.63
C VAL A 109 -8.38 4.38 -14.55
N PHE A 110 -8.20 3.88 -13.35
CA PHE A 110 -7.54 2.61 -13.13
C PHE A 110 -8.07 1.92 -11.87
N GLY A 111 -7.85 0.62 -11.79
CA GLY A 111 -8.13 -0.17 -10.62
C GLY A 111 -7.44 -1.51 -10.67
N GLY A 112 -7.36 -2.18 -9.52
CA GLY A 112 -6.77 -3.50 -9.44
C GLY A 112 -6.44 -3.91 -8.00
N PRO A 113 -6.06 -5.19 -7.81
CA PRO A 113 -5.62 -5.68 -6.51
C PRO A 113 -4.25 -5.14 -6.13
N SER A 114 -3.98 -5.12 -4.83
CA SER A 114 -2.67 -4.85 -4.25
C SER A 114 -2.31 -5.98 -3.29
N LEU A 115 -1.14 -6.55 -3.46
CA LEU A 115 -0.53 -7.41 -2.45
C LEU A 115 0.23 -6.50 -1.49
N GLN A 116 0.07 -6.71 -0.20
CA GLN A 116 0.66 -5.89 0.84
C GLN A 116 1.44 -6.78 1.78
N TYR A 117 2.66 -6.36 2.10
CA TYR A 117 3.51 -7.02 3.08
C TYR A 117 3.85 -6.04 4.19
N ILE A 118 3.42 -6.33 5.40
CA ILE A 118 3.68 -5.51 6.58
C ILE A 118 5.13 -5.78 7.02
N LEU A 119 5.93 -4.72 7.11
CA LEU A 119 7.33 -4.78 7.54
C LEU A 119 7.44 -4.59 9.04
N ASP A 120 6.68 -3.63 9.56
CA ASP A 120 6.74 -3.22 10.96
C ASP A 120 5.44 -2.56 11.39
N SER A 121 5.06 -2.74 12.63
CA SER A 121 3.90 -2.10 13.26
C SER A 121 4.21 -1.79 14.71
N GLU A 122 3.99 -0.56 15.12
CA GLU A 122 4.22 -0.08 16.48
C GLU A 122 2.94 0.59 17.01
N PHE A 123 2.64 0.34 18.27
CA PHE A 123 1.59 1.04 19.00
C PHE A 123 2.18 1.69 20.23
N ASP A 124 2.06 3.03 20.34
CA ASP A 124 2.63 3.85 21.43
C ASP A 124 4.13 3.57 21.69
N GLY A 125 4.90 3.32 20.60
CA GLY A 125 6.34 3.01 20.66
C GLY A 125 6.68 1.58 21.11
N VAL A 126 5.68 0.69 21.19
CA VAL A 126 5.86 -0.73 21.46
C VAL A 126 5.66 -1.52 20.17
N SER A 127 6.71 -2.23 19.72
CA SER A 127 6.62 -3.08 18.53
C SER A 127 5.64 -4.23 18.75
N ILE A 128 4.76 -4.44 17.77
CA ILE A 128 3.80 -5.54 17.76
C ILE A 128 4.46 -6.76 17.12
N GLU A 129 4.93 -7.71 17.94
CA GLU A 129 5.64 -8.90 17.44
C GLU A 129 4.73 -9.95 16.78
N THR A 130 3.41 -9.88 16.99
CA THR A 130 2.49 -10.90 16.49
C THR A 130 1.40 -10.28 15.63
N ILE A 131 1.68 -10.14 14.33
CA ILE A 131 0.65 -9.90 13.32
C ILE A 131 0.19 -11.26 12.79
N GLU A 132 -1.10 -11.52 12.79
CA GLU A 132 -1.68 -12.81 12.38
C GLU A 132 -1.31 -13.17 10.93
N ASN A 133 -1.26 -12.16 10.04
CA ASN A 133 -0.84 -12.33 8.66
C ASN A 133 -0.01 -11.13 8.20
N GLU A 134 1.27 -11.33 7.94
CA GLU A 134 2.14 -10.32 7.34
C GLU A 134 1.73 -9.96 5.90
N PHE A 135 1.06 -10.91 5.21
CA PHE A 135 0.55 -10.74 3.86
C PHE A 135 -0.93 -10.44 3.86
N THR A 136 -1.29 -9.29 3.28
CA THR A 136 -2.68 -8.88 3.10
C THR A 136 -2.96 -8.54 1.64
N VAL A 137 -4.24 -8.49 1.29
CA VAL A 137 -4.70 -8.11 -0.04
C VAL A 137 -5.61 -6.91 0.07
N GLY A 138 -5.35 -5.91 -0.74
CA GLY A 138 -6.19 -4.73 -0.89
C GLY A 138 -6.72 -4.60 -2.32
N VAL A 139 -7.61 -3.67 -2.51
CA VAL A 139 -8.10 -3.23 -3.81
C VAL A 139 -7.91 -1.72 -3.95
N ASN A 140 -7.44 -1.32 -5.11
CA ASN A 140 -7.21 0.07 -5.49
C ASN A 140 -8.13 0.47 -6.63
N PHE A 141 -8.64 1.70 -6.60
CA PHE A 141 -9.25 2.35 -7.75
C PHE A 141 -9.03 3.86 -7.70
N GLY A 142 -8.87 4.48 -8.87
CA GLY A 142 -8.54 5.89 -8.90
C GLY A 142 -8.53 6.48 -10.31
N ALA A 143 -8.14 7.74 -10.35
CA ALA A 143 -7.97 8.50 -11.58
C ALA A 143 -6.59 9.14 -11.60
N SER A 144 -6.07 9.34 -12.82
CA SER A 144 -4.79 10.02 -13.02
C SER A 144 -4.86 10.99 -14.18
N VAL A 145 -4.03 12.02 -14.08
CA VAL A 145 -3.77 12.98 -15.15
C VAL A 145 -2.29 12.92 -15.47
N SER A 146 -1.94 12.67 -16.73
CA SER A 146 -0.55 12.51 -17.17
C SER A 146 -0.19 13.53 -18.24
N PHE A 147 0.87 14.30 -18.00
CA PHE A 147 1.42 15.29 -18.95
C PHE A 147 2.85 14.89 -19.28
N GLU A 148 3.09 14.42 -20.50
CA GLU A 148 4.40 13.96 -20.98
C GLU A 148 5.05 12.98 -19.97
N LYS A 149 5.98 13.48 -19.16
CA LYS A 149 6.73 12.70 -18.17
C LYS A 149 6.14 12.78 -16.75
N PHE A 150 5.29 13.77 -16.48
CA PHE A 150 4.72 13.98 -15.16
C PHE A 150 3.31 13.39 -15.07
N GLY A 151 2.98 12.82 -13.91
CA GLY A 151 1.64 12.35 -13.62
C GLY A 151 1.23 12.71 -12.21
N ILE A 152 -0.06 12.92 -12.06
CA ILE A 152 -0.73 13.08 -10.75
C ILE A 152 -1.80 12.02 -10.70
N ASP A 153 -1.84 11.21 -9.65
CA ASP A 153 -2.94 10.28 -9.43
C ASP A 153 -3.54 10.42 -8.03
N VAL A 154 -4.87 10.31 -7.99
CA VAL A 154 -5.66 10.17 -6.77
C VAL A 154 -6.28 8.79 -6.79
N ARG A 155 -6.08 8.03 -5.71
CA ARG A 155 -6.64 6.69 -5.58
C ARG A 155 -7.20 6.46 -4.18
N TYR A 156 -8.16 5.58 -4.11
CA TYR A 156 -8.66 5.00 -2.89
C TYR A 156 -8.17 3.55 -2.82
N GLU A 157 -7.64 3.18 -1.68
CA GLU A 157 -7.22 1.81 -1.37
C GLU A 157 -8.00 1.31 -0.16
N ARG A 158 -8.50 0.07 -0.26
CA ARG A 158 -9.14 -0.63 0.83
C ARG A 158 -8.56 -2.02 1.00
N GLY A 159 -8.16 -2.35 2.22
CA GLY A 159 -7.78 -3.70 2.62
C GLY A 159 -8.99 -4.63 2.61
N LEU A 160 -8.81 -5.83 2.06
CA LEU A 160 -9.85 -6.86 1.98
C LEU A 160 -9.61 -8.00 2.97
N SER A 161 -8.36 -8.26 3.34
CA SER A 161 -8.01 -9.30 4.30
C SER A 161 -8.31 -8.82 5.72
N ASN A 162 -9.01 -9.65 6.50
CA ASN A 162 -9.09 -9.44 7.95
C ASN A 162 -7.70 -9.74 8.52
N ASN A 163 -7.09 -8.76 9.12
CA ASN A 163 -5.81 -8.89 9.77
C ASN A 163 -5.88 -8.18 11.11
N GLU A 164 -5.81 -8.96 12.19
CA GLU A 164 -5.89 -8.46 13.54
C GLU A 164 -4.51 -8.54 14.20
N ALA A 165 -4.05 -7.46 14.78
CA ALA A 165 -2.87 -7.44 15.65
C ALA A 165 -3.32 -7.59 17.09
N THR A 166 -2.76 -8.58 17.80
CA THR A 166 -3.09 -8.87 19.21
C THR A 166 -1.94 -8.41 20.10
N PHE A 167 -2.25 -7.66 21.14
CA PHE A 167 -1.28 -7.23 22.14
C PHE A 167 -1.11 -8.29 23.23
N LEU A 168 0.14 -8.66 23.52
CA LEU A 168 0.50 -9.46 24.67
C LEU A 168 1.14 -8.54 25.72
N ASP A 169 0.47 -8.30 26.82
CA ASP A 169 1.09 -7.58 27.93
C ASP A 169 2.17 -8.43 28.59
N ASN A 170 3.33 -7.81 28.87
CA ASN A 170 4.49 -8.43 29.52
C ASN A 170 4.22 -8.91 30.97
N ASN A 171 3.03 -8.64 31.51
CA ASN A 171 2.64 -9.02 32.87
C ASN A 171 1.78 -10.30 32.98
N GLY A 172 1.58 -11.04 31.86
CA GLY A 172 0.85 -12.30 31.84
C GLY A 172 -0.68 -12.15 32.02
N ILE A 173 -1.20 -10.95 31.90
CA ILE A 173 -2.63 -10.68 31.74
C ILE A 173 -2.87 -10.65 30.25
N ASN A 174 -3.56 -11.65 29.70
CA ASN A 174 -4.01 -11.63 28.32
C ASN A 174 -5.09 -10.55 28.16
N LEU A 175 -4.68 -9.34 27.88
CA LEU A 175 -5.55 -8.33 27.31
C LEU A 175 -5.76 -8.74 25.86
N ASN A 176 -6.92 -9.26 25.50
CA ASN A 176 -7.29 -9.58 24.13
C ASN A 176 -7.61 -8.32 23.31
N ASP A 177 -6.84 -7.27 23.52
CA ASP A 177 -6.99 -6.05 22.75
C ASP A 177 -6.53 -6.30 21.31
N ARG A 178 -7.31 -5.88 20.33
CA ARG A 178 -7.08 -6.15 18.91
C ARG A 178 -7.23 -4.88 18.11
N ILE A 179 -6.31 -4.67 17.18
CA ILE A 179 -6.42 -3.61 16.15
C ILE A 179 -6.64 -4.29 14.80
N ASP A 180 -7.62 -3.80 14.06
CA ASP A 180 -7.79 -4.14 12.66
C ASP A 180 -6.77 -3.36 11.82
N THR A 181 -5.83 -4.05 11.22
CA THR A 181 -4.75 -3.43 10.43
C THR A 181 -5.14 -3.20 8.97
N ARG A 182 -6.41 -3.36 8.59
CA ARG A 182 -6.87 -3.10 7.22
C ARG A 182 -6.72 -1.62 6.85
N PRO A 183 -5.95 -1.28 5.82
CA PRO A 183 -5.84 0.11 5.38
C PRO A 183 -7.15 0.55 4.70
N ASP A 184 -7.62 1.72 5.09
CA ASP A 184 -8.63 2.51 4.39
C ASP A 184 -8.02 3.89 4.12
N GLN A 185 -7.53 4.11 2.89
CA GLN A 185 -6.72 5.28 2.61
C GLN A 185 -7.05 5.95 1.29
N LEU A 186 -7.00 7.28 1.31
CA LEU A 186 -6.96 8.12 0.12
C LEU A 186 -5.50 8.50 -0.16
N ILE A 187 -5.03 8.22 -1.36
CA ILE A 187 -3.62 8.37 -1.76
C ILE A 187 -3.53 9.42 -2.86
N LEU A 188 -2.68 10.42 -2.66
CA LEU A 188 -2.30 11.40 -3.67
C LEU A 188 -0.85 11.17 -4.06
N SER A 189 -0.59 10.90 -5.34
CA SER A 189 0.77 10.63 -5.85
C SER A 189 1.16 11.57 -6.96
N LEU A 190 2.43 11.92 -6.97
CA LEU A 190 3.14 12.51 -8.10
C LEU A 190 4.05 11.45 -8.72
N SER A 191 4.15 11.41 -10.03
CA SER A 191 4.97 10.43 -10.75
C SER A 191 5.81 11.09 -11.85
N LEU A 192 6.98 10.51 -12.07
CA LEU A 192 7.91 10.88 -13.15
C LEU A 192 8.21 9.64 -13.99
N THR A 193 7.92 9.71 -15.27
CA THR A 193 8.09 8.64 -16.26
C THR A 193 9.37 8.86 -17.08
N PHE A 194 10.10 7.78 -17.34
CA PHE A 194 11.33 7.76 -18.13
C PHE A 194 11.15 7.07 -19.46
#